data_694a20141bc0c21c625c864dba0cc1e8
#
_entry.id   694a20141bc0c21c625c864dba0cc1e8
#
_cell.length_a   1.000
_cell.length_b   1.000
_cell.length_c   1.000
_cell.angle_alpha   90.00
_cell.angle_beta   90.00
_cell.angle_gamma   90.00
#
_symmetry.space_group_name_H-M   'P 1'
#
loop_
_entity.id
_entity.type
_entity.pdbx_description
1 polymer ?
#
loop_
_entity_poly.entity_id
_entity_poly.type
_entity_poly.pdbx_seq_one_letter_code
_entity_poly.pdbx_strand_id
1 'polypeptide(L)'
;MNNYDLSLSHSDIGSNRHLNDTKNSSGWSEIDEWGPEKVLQVYDPDTGMKGVLVIDNTSTGPGKGGIRFAESVTPAEVFKLARTMTWKCASAGLPFGGAKGGIIANPNKVNQVEWMKSFAKMIRPYCPSQYIAATDVGTTELDMAVFAHEIGDMRACTGKPQELGGIPHELGTTGYGVSVALRTTLDFLKDIKRKGLEASRPLLDLTNSLDKKSNEIKVVIQGFGNVGSFTAKFLNDLDLKVVGVSDVSGFVYDENGLDIPQLMRDMSDKSKLSDLTSGNNQQKQQQHHNQHRYSYDILEKDEIFKVDSDIFIPAALTGVINDNTAPSLLKNNVKIIVEGANIPTTPSADQYLVDNNVLIIPDFLANSGGVIGSFVEYQGRTEKEAFDLIEYKITNNVKRALYNSISSRDQEDDTLKLNVRKVAMETAKQIVYRAMLLRKGAISV
;
A
#
# COMPACT_ATOMS: atom_id res chain seq x y z
N MET A 1 6.75 31.44 -9.10
CA MET A 1 6.77 30.30 -8.16
C MET A 1 8.09 29.60 -8.36
N ASN A 2 8.96 29.70 -7.38
CA ASN A 2 10.40 29.48 -7.56
C ASN A 2 10.73 28.01 -7.77
N ASN A 3 11.35 27.73 -8.93
CA ASN A 3 12.02 26.48 -9.19
C ASN A 3 13.27 26.42 -8.29
N TYR A 4 13.23 25.62 -7.23
CA TYR A 4 14.43 25.27 -6.50
C TYR A 4 15.13 24.15 -7.26
N ASP A 5 16.31 24.47 -7.76
CA ASP A 5 17.24 23.53 -8.40
C ASP A 5 17.67 22.46 -7.39
N LEU A 6 17.32 21.20 -7.67
CA LEU A 6 17.55 20.03 -6.79
C LEU A 6 18.78 19.22 -7.21
N SER A 7 19.76 19.84 -7.87
CA SER A 7 20.99 19.16 -8.25
C SER A 7 21.97 19.05 -7.07
N LEU A 8 21.77 18.09 -6.19
CA LEU A 8 22.84 17.56 -5.34
C LEU A 8 23.59 16.50 -6.15
N SER A 9 24.91 16.69 -6.32
CA SER A 9 25.74 15.75 -7.07
C SER A 9 25.81 14.37 -6.38
N HIS A 10 25.89 13.32 -7.17
CA HIS A 10 25.99 11.91 -6.71
C HIS A 10 27.19 11.64 -5.77
N SER A 11 28.14 12.58 -5.67
CA SER A 11 29.34 12.46 -4.84
C SER A 11 29.12 12.63 -3.33
N ASP A 12 27.98 13.24 -2.91
CA ASP A 12 27.74 13.55 -1.49
C ASP A 12 27.03 12.43 -0.71
N ILE A 13 26.61 11.38 -1.41
CA ILE A 13 25.87 10.23 -0.81
C ILE A 13 26.84 9.10 -0.38
N GLY A 14 28.11 9.21 -0.70
CA GLY A 14 29.06 8.12 -0.61
C GLY A 14 30.25 8.34 0.33
N SER A 15 30.07 8.65 1.61
CA SER A 15 31.10 8.40 2.60
C SER A 15 30.68 7.28 3.55
N ASN A 16 31.03 6.05 3.17
CA ASN A 16 30.99 4.86 4.03
C ASN A 16 31.72 5.14 5.36
N ARG A 17 30.95 5.47 6.39
CA ARG A 17 31.41 5.16 7.74
C ARG A 17 31.11 3.68 7.96
N HIS A 18 32.09 2.82 7.75
CA HIS A 18 32.09 1.45 8.21
C HIS A 18 31.84 1.44 9.73
N LEU A 19 30.60 1.19 10.12
CA LEU A 19 30.33 0.63 11.44
C LEU A 19 30.76 -0.82 11.34
N ASN A 20 31.91 -1.12 11.94
CA ASN A 20 32.48 -2.45 11.98
C ASN A 20 31.44 -3.48 12.47
N ASP A 21 31.27 -4.52 11.66
CA ASP A 21 30.53 -5.75 11.97
C ASP A 21 31.01 -6.32 13.32
N THR A 22 30.34 -5.97 14.38
CA THR A 22 30.27 -6.81 15.55
C THR A 22 28.97 -7.60 15.49
N LYS A 23 29.04 -8.83 14.99
CA LYS A 23 28.00 -9.84 15.17
C LYS A 23 27.84 -10.08 16.67
N ASN A 24 27.06 -9.23 17.32
CA ASN A 24 26.62 -9.41 18.69
C ASN A 24 25.15 -9.76 18.69
N SER A 25 24.80 -10.81 19.39
CA SER A 25 23.47 -11.31 19.71
C SER A 25 22.61 -10.37 20.57
N SER A 26 22.91 -9.08 20.59
CA SER A 26 22.09 -8.00 21.14
C SER A 26 21.20 -7.47 20.02
N GLY A 27 19.88 -7.37 20.20
CA GLY A 27 18.84 -7.00 19.23
C GLY A 27 18.98 -5.65 18.47
N TRP A 28 20.19 -5.26 18.15
CA TRP A 28 20.60 -4.04 17.46
C TRP A 28 21.11 -4.31 16.03
N SER A 29 20.88 -5.50 15.47
CA SER A 29 21.39 -5.92 14.16
C SER A 29 20.77 -5.19 12.95
N GLU A 30 19.78 -4.34 13.17
CA GLU A 30 19.01 -3.68 12.10
C GLU A 30 19.13 -2.15 12.12
N ILE A 31 20.07 -1.58 12.91
CA ILE A 31 20.33 -0.13 12.94
C ILE A 31 21.20 0.26 11.76
N ASP A 32 20.77 1.30 11.05
CA ASP A 32 21.53 1.95 9.98
C ASP A 32 21.48 3.47 10.11
N GLU A 33 21.93 4.19 9.09
CA GLU A 33 21.94 5.67 9.06
C GLU A 33 20.56 6.32 9.13
N TRP A 34 19.49 5.56 8.85
CA TRP A 34 18.09 6.04 8.83
C TRP A 34 17.37 5.86 10.15
N GLY A 35 17.81 4.93 10.98
CA GLY A 35 17.17 4.54 12.25
C GLY A 35 17.36 3.06 12.58
N PRO A 36 16.53 2.50 13.49
CA PRO A 36 15.44 3.16 14.21
C PRO A 36 15.93 4.13 15.29
N GLU A 37 15.20 5.22 15.51
CA GLU A 37 15.47 6.16 16.59
C GLU A 37 15.20 5.55 17.96
N LYS A 38 14.16 4.71 18.06
CA LYS A 38 13.77 4.03 19.31
C LYS A 38 13.16 2.66 19.05
N VAL A 39 13.54 1.71 19.91
CA VAL A 39 12.92 0.39 20.02
C VAL A 39 12.54 0.16 21.48
N LEU A 40 11.24 0.02 21.74
CA LEU A 40 10.71 -0.25 23.06
C LEU A 40 10.05 -1.61 23.10
N GLN A 41 10.45 -2.43 24.06
CA GLN A 41 9.74 -3.65 24.42
C GLN A 41 9.07 -3.39 25.78
N VAL A 42 7.77 -3.60 25.85
CA VAL A 42 6.97 -3.30 27.02
C VAL A 42 6.26 -4.55 27.52
N TYR A 43 6.16 -4.68 28.83
CA TYR A 43 5.47 -5.76 29.49
C TYR A 43 4.68 -5.23 30.69
N ASP A 44 3.42 -5.59 30.77
CA ASP A 44 2.56 -5.28 31.90
C ASP A 44 2.29 -6.54 32.72
N PRO A 45 2.83 -6.64 33.94
CA PRO A 45 2.67 -7.83 34.78
C PRO A 45 1.22 -8.06 35.24
N ASP A 46 0.39 -7.00 35.31
CA ASP A 46 -0.99 -7.11 35.79
C ASP A 46 -1.89 -7.78 34.73
N THR A 47 -1.69 -7.44 33.48
CA THR A 47 -2.49 -7.99 32.36
C THR A 47 -1.77 -9.10 31.59
N GLY A 48 -0.45 -9.23 31.76
CA GLY A 48 0.40 -10.13 30.98
C GLY A 48 0.69 -9.59 29.56
N MET A 49 0.28 -8.36 29.25
CA MET A 49 0.47 -7.77 27.93
C MET A 49 1.95 -7.63 27.58
N LYS A 50 2.29 -8.09 26.37
CA LYS A 50 3.62 -7.93 25.76
C LYS A 50 3.48 -7.11 24.49
N GLY A 51 4.29 -6.05 24.35
CA GLY A 51 4.23 -5.18 23.18
C GLY A 51 5.59 -4.66 22.75
N VAL A 52 5.63 -4.17 21.53
CA VAL A 52 6.78 -3.53 20.90
C VAL A 52 6.34 -2.24 20.24
N LEU A 53 7.10 -1.16 20.44
CA LEU A 53 6.99 0.06 19.65
C LEU A 53 8.34 0.34 19.00
N VAL A 54 8.36 0.47 17.67
CA VAL A 54 9.52 0.94 16.92
C VAL A 54 9.18 2.31 16.33
N ILE A 55 9.98 3.32 16.69
CA ILE A 55 9.99 4.63 16.06
C ILE A 55 11.22 4.64 15.17
N ASP A 56 11.00 4.54 13.87
CA ASP A 56 12.08 4.39 12.90
C ASP A 56 12.75 5.72 12.61
N ASN A 57 12.00 6.69 12.12
CA ASN A 57 12.53 8.00 11.79
C ASN A 57 11.46 9.08 11.95
N THR A 58 11.76 10.14 12.70
CA THR A 58 10.84 11.25 12.93
C THR A 58 11.27 12.55 12.24
N SER A 59 12.25 12.49 11.34
CA SER A 59 12.83 13.71 10.73
C SER A 59 11.82 14.54 9.94
N THR A 60 10.83 13.88 9.30
CA THR A 60 9.74 14.54 8.57
C THR A 60 8.52 14.85 9.43
N GLY A 61 8.47 14.38 10.67
CA GLY A 61 7.36 14.55 11.60
C GLY A 61 7.20 13.36 12.54
N PRO A 62 6.17 13.33 13.40
CA PRO A 62 5.93 12.17 14.27
C PRO A 62 5.79 10.89 13.46
N GLY A 63 6.33 9.81 13.98
CA GLY A 63 6.27 8.49 13.35
C GLY A 63 4.82 8.02 13.23
N LYS A 64 4.38 7.68 12.02
CA LYS A 64 3.04 7.16 11.72
C LYS A 64 3.09 5.67 11.48
N GLY A 65 2.16 4.92 12.08
CA GLY A 65 2.02 3.49 11.79
C GLY A 65 1.02 2.77 12.66
N GLY A 66 0.45 1.68 12.15
CA GLY A 66 -0.59 0.91 12.83
C GLY A 66 -0.05 0.07 14.00
N ILE A 67 -0.97 -0.41 14.84
CA ILE A 67 -0.70 -1.38 15.91
C ILE A 67 -1.15 -2.76 15.41
N ARG A 68 -0.19 -3.65 15.16
CA ARG A 68 -0.48 -5.05 14.82
C ARG A 68 -0.73 -5.86 16.08
N PHE A 69 -1.83 -6.62 16.11
CA PHE A 69 -2.18 -7.45 17.26
C PHE A 69 -2.30 -8.91 16.80
N ALA A 70 -1.23 -9.68 16.95
CA ALA A 70 -1.18 -11.08 16.52
C ALA A 70 -0.13 -11.87 17.31
N GLU A 71 -0.33 -13.19 17.42
CA GLU A 71 0.63 -14.10 18.08
C GLU A 71 1.99 -14.12 17.38
N SER A 72 2.03 -13.89 16.05
CA SER A 72 3.23 -13.92 15.23
C SER A 72 4.08 -12.65 15.27
N VAL A 73 3.65 -11.61 15.99
CA VAL A 73 4.38 -10.34 16.04
C VAL A 73 5.76 -10.52 16.65
N THR A 74 6.78 -10.05 15.95
CA THR A 74 8.17 -10.02 16.42
C THR A 74 8.76 -8.61 16.33
N PRO A 75 9.76 -8.27 17.16
CA PRO A 75 10.43 -6.97 17.06
C PRO A 75 11.01 -6.70 15.67
N ALA A 76 11.58 -7.70 15.00
CA ALA A 76 12.15 -7.59 13.67
C ALA A 76 11.07 -7.28 12.60
N GLU A 77 9.88 -7.89 12.71
CA GLU A 77 8.75 -7.57 11.86
C GLU A 77 8.28 -6.13 12.07
N VAL A 78 8.11 -5.72 13.34
CA VAL A 78 7.68 -4.36 13.69
C VAL A 78 8.67 -3.32 13.17
N PHE A 79 9.97 -3.60 13.25
CA PHE A 79 11.00 -2.74 12.67
C PHE A 79 10.85 -2.58 11.15
N LYS A 80 10.75 -3.68 10.40
CA LYS A 80 10.59 -3.65 8.94
C LYS A 80 9.37 -2.84 8.53
N LEU A 81 8.26 -3.02 9.25
CA LEU A 81 7.02 -2.27 9.01
C LEU A 81 7.17 -0.77 9.35
N ALA A 82 7.88 -0.42 10.43
CA ALA A 82 8.16 0.97 10.79
C ALA A 82 9.01 1.66 9.72
N ARG A 83 10.05 0.99 9.18
CA ARG A 83 10.88 1.47 8.09
C ARG A 83 10.07 1.67 6.80
N THR A 84 9.19 0.72 6.49
CA THR A 84 8.27 0.85 5.34
C THR A 84 7.39 2.09 5.47
N MET A 85 6.91 2.39 6.69
CA MET A 85 6.13 3.61 6.93
C MET A 85 6.93 4.89 6.75
N THR A 86 8.23 4.92 7.11
CA THR A 86 9.13 6.06 6.83
C THR A 86 9.14 6.38 5.33
N TRP A 87 9.38 5.38 4.49
CA TRP A 87 9.42 5.57 3.04
C TRP A 87 8.06 5.91 2.45
N LYS A 88 7.00 5.27 2.95
CA LYS A 88 5.63 5.52 2.48
C LYS A 88 5.16 6.94 2.79
N CYS A 89 5.39 7.43 4.01
CA CYS A 89 5.04 8.81 4.38
C CYS A 89 5.84 9.84 3.59
N ALA A 90 7.14 9.61 3.41
CA ALA A 90 8.00 10.48 2.62
C ALA A 90 7.58 10.51 1.13
N SER A 91 7.32 9.34 0.53
CA SER A 91 6.84 9.24 -0.86
C SER A 91 5.50 9.93 -1.07
N ALA A 92 4.59 9.81 -0.10
CA ALA A 92 3.29 10.49 -0.12
C ALA A 92 3.40 12.00 0.15
N GLY A 93 4.60 12.52 0.50
CA GLY A 93 4.82 13.93 0.84
C GLY A 93 4.00 14.35 2.06
N LEU A 94 3.93 13.48 3.08
CA LEU A 94 3.21 13.75 4.33
C LEU A 94 4.18 14.22 5.41
N PRO A 95 3.75 15.09 6.34
CA PRO A 95 4.56 15.55 7.46
C PRO A 95 4.58 14.50 8.58
N PHE A 96 4.85 13.27 8.23
CA PHE A 96 4.98 12.12 9.11
C PHE A 96 6.28 11.39 8.86
N GLY A 97 6.87 10.89 9.93
CA GLY A 97 7.90 9.87 9.86
C GLY A 97 7.32 8.47 9.85
N GLY A 98 8.14 7.47 10.18
CA GLY A 98 7.72 6.07 10.27
C GLY A 98 7.82 5.52 11.69
N ALA A 99 6.79 4.81 12.08
CA ALA A 99 6.77 4.01 13.31
C ALA A 99 5.83 2.80 13.15
N LYS A 100 5.88 1.87 14.09
CA LYS A 100 4.98 0.71 14.14
C LYS A 100 4.82 0.22 15.56
N GLY A 101 3.59 -0.09 15.97
CA GLY A 101 3.28 -0.81 17.20
C GLY A 101 3.00 -2.29 16.95
N GLY A 102 3.24 -3.11 17.96
CA GLY A 102 2.88 -4.52 17.94
C GLY A 102 2.49 -5.02 19.32
N ILE A 103 1.41 -5.80 19.40
CA ILE A 103 0.96 -6.51 20.62
C ILE A 103 1.02 -8.00 20.32
N ILE A 104 1.69 -8.77 21.19
CA ILE A 104 2.06 -10.17 20.96
C ILE A 104 1.05 -11.08 21.65
N ALA A 105 -0.09 -11.31 21.04
CA ALA A 105 -1.09 -12.31 21.44
C ALA A 105 -2.12 -12.54 20.34
N ASN A 106 -2.94 -13.57 20.51
CA ASN A 106 -4.15 -13.74 19.71
C ASN A 106 -5.27 -12.85 20.32
N PRO A 107 -5.77 -11.85 19.58
CA PRO A 107 -6.78 -10.93 20.10
C PRO A 107 -8.06 -11.65 20.57
N ASN A 108 -8.39 -12.83 19.96
CA ASN A 108 -9.57 -13.61 20.34
C ASN A 108 -9.39 -14.45 21.62
N LYS A 109 -8.15 -14.54 22.15
CA LYS A 109 -7.82 -15.35 23.35
C LYS A 109 -7.52 -14.49 24.59
N VAL A 110 -7.50 -13.17 24.45
CA VAL A 110 -7.21 -12.23 25.54
C VAL A 110 -8.29 -11.16 25.63
N ASN A 111 -8.33 -10.41 26.72
CA ASN A 111 -9.16 -9.20 26.81
C ASN A 111 -8.49 -8.08 25.98
N GLN A 112 -8.89 -7.97 24.71
CA GLN A 112 -8.28 -7.04 23.73
C GLN A 112 -8.32 -5.59 24.22
N VAL A 113 -9.42 -5.17 24.84
CA VAL A 113 -9.59 -3.81 25.35
C VAL A 113 -8.59 -3.51 26.48
N GLU A 114 -8.42 -4.42 27.42
CA GLU A 114 -7.46 -4.26 28.52
C GLU A 114 -6.01 -4.27 28.02
N TRP A 115 -5.69 -5.15 27.07
CA TRP A 115 -4.37 -5.19 26.47
C TRP A 115 -4.05 -3.93 25.67
N MET A 116 -5.02 -3.38 24.93
CA MET A 116 -4.85 -2.11 24.22
C MET A 116 -4.66 -0.94 25.20
N LYS A 117 -5.42 -0.87 26.30
CA LYS A 117 -5.21 0.13 27.37
C LYS A 117 -3.83 0.00 27.98
N SER A 118 -3.41 -1.22 28.31
CA SER A 118 -2.10 -1.48 28.90
C SER A 118 -0.98 -1.02 27.98
N PHE A 119 -1.05 -1.40 26.69
CA PHE A 119 -0.08 -0.96 25.69
C PHE A 119 -0.05 0.58 25.58
N ALA A 120 -1.21 1.23 25.50
CA ALA A 120 -1.31 2.69 25.43
C ALA A 120 -0.64 3.37 26.65
N LYS A 121 -0.90 2.87 27.87
CA LYS A 121 -0.27 3.38 29.11
C LYS A 121 1.25 3.33 29.05
N MET A 122 1.80 2.18 28.61
CA MET A 122 3.25 1.95 28.55
C MET A 122 3.95 2.88 27.56
N ILE A 123 3.30 3.24 26.44
CA ILE A 123 3.89 4.09 25.41
C ILE A 123 3.40 5.54 25.42
N ARG A 124 2.56 5.92 26.40
CA ARG A 124 1.98 7.28 26.51
C ARG A 124 2.99 8.42 26.36
N PRO A 125 4.22 8.37 26.91
CA PRO A 125 5.18 9.47 26.79
C PRO A 125 5.60 9.80 25.35
N TYR A 126 5.35 8.89 24.39
CA TYR A 126 5.71 9.05 23.00
C TYR A 126 4.53 9.54 22.14
N CYS A 127 3.31 9.49 22.64
CA CYS A 127 2.09 9.82 21.91
C CYS A 127 1.53 11.20 22.31
N PRO A 128 1.07 12.02 21.36
CA PRO A 128 1.19 11.91 19.90
C PRO A 128 2.51 12.49 19.34
N SER A 129 3.40 13.02 20.21
CA SER A 129 4.54 13.85 19.81
C SER A 129 5.56 13.10 18.93
N GLN A 130 5.74 11.79 19.14
CA GLN A 130 6.68 10.96 18.41
C GLN A 130 6.03 9.78 17.69
N TYR A 131 4.83 9.36 18.13
CA TYR A 131 4.10 8.24 17.54
C TYR A 131 2.61 8.56 17.44
N ILE A 132 2.07 8.33 16.22
CA ILE A 132 0.63 8.40 15.91
C ILE A 132 0.19 7.03 15.43
N ALA A 133 -0.62 6.35 16.22
CA ALA A 133 -1.12 5.02 15.93
C ALA A 133 -2.13 4.99 14.78
N ALA A 134 -2.45 3.79 14.29
CA ALA A 134 -3.56 3.49 13.42
C ALA A 134 -3.98 2.03 13.57
N THR A 135 -5.07 1.64 12.92
CA THR A 135 -5.44 0.25 12.76
C THR A 135 -4.42 -0.54 11.91
N ASP A 136 -4.28 -1.82 12.16
CA ASP A 136 -3.52 -2.81 11.39
C ASP A 136 -4.16 -4.20 11.60
N VAL A 137 -3.48 -5.27 11.18
CA VAL A 137 -3.95 -6.64 11.40
C VAL A 137 -4.26 -6.87 12.89
N GLY A 138 -5.46 -7.37 13.18
CA GLY A 138 -5.93 -7.69 14.54
C GLY A 138 -6.39 -6.50 15.38
N THR A 139 -6.43 -5.28 14.82
CA THR A 139 -6.99 -4.10 15.46
C THR A 139 -8.10 -3.46 14.65
N THR A 140 -9.03 -2.82 15.33
CA THR A 140 -10.24 -2.21 14.78
C THR A 140 -10.32 -0.71 15.11
N GLU A 141 -11.32 -0.04 14.58
CA GLU A 141 -11.62 1.35 14.93
C GLU A 141 -11.93 1.53 16.42
N LEU A 142 -12.60 0.53 17.04
CA LEU A 142 -12.88 0.55 18.47
C LEU A 142 -11.59 0.47 19.31
N ASP A 143 -10.59 -0.28 18.87
CA ASP A 143 -9.28 -0.30 19.53
C ASP A 143 -8.60 1.06 19.46
N MET A 144 -8.77 1.79 18.36
CA MET A 144 -8.25 3.16 18.24
C MET A 144 -9.00 4.14 19.15
N ALA A 145 -10.31 3.96 19.33
CA ALA A 145 -11.07 4.73 20.31
C ALA A 145 -10.55 4.49 21.74
N VAL A 146 -10.33 3.23 22.11
CA VAL A 146 -9.75 2.83 23.41
C VAL A 146 -8.34 3.43 23.58
N PHE A 147 -7.52 3.34 22.55
CA PHE A 147 -6.15 3.87 22.55
C PHE A 147 -6.13 5.39 22.75
N ALA A 148 -6.93 6.14 21.98
CA ALA A 148 -7.02 7.60 22.08
C ALA A 148 -7.52 8.05 23.44
N HIS A 149 -8.54 7.36 23.98
CA HIS A 149 -9.07 7.64 25.33
C HIS A 149 -8.01 7.43 26.40
N GLU A 150 -7.26 6.31 26.34
CA GLU A 150 -6.23 5.98 27.32
C GLU A 150 -5.04 6.95 27.26
N ILE A 151 -4.64 7.39 26.05
CA ILE A 151 -3.62 8.44 25.88
C ILE A 151 -4.13 9.80 26.39
N GLY A 152 -5.43 10.08 26.23
CA GLY A 152 -6.04 11.37 26.57
C GLY A 152 -5.90 12.43 25.46
N ASP A 153 -5.59 12.02 24.22
CA ASP A 153 -5.51 12.90 23.04
C ASP A 153 -6.06 12.18 21.81
N MET A 154 -7.12 12.72 21.19
CA MET A 154 -7.73 12.16 19.98
C MET A 154 -6.81 12.17 18.76
N ARG A 155 -5.73 12.96 18.79
CA ARG A 155 -4.71 12.99 17.74
C ARG A 155 -3.65 11.90 17.90
N ALA A 156 -3.69 11.14 18.98
CA ALA A 156 -2.74 10.05 19.22
C ALA A 156 -2.90 8.89 18.22
N CYS A 157 -4.03 8.82 17.55
CA CYS A 157 -4.27 7.79 16.51
C CYS A 157 -5.19 8.29 15.40
N THR A 158 -5.26 7.49 14.32
CA THR A 158 -6.24 7.61 13.24
C THR A 158 -6.88 6.25 12.95
N GLY A 159 -7.94 6.22 12.15
CA GLY A 159 -8.78 5.03 11.99
C GLY A 159 -9.70 4.85 13.21
N LYS A 160 -10.15 5.94 13.78
CA LYS A 160 -11.16 5.96 14.84
C LYS A 160 -12.56 5.74 14.25
N PRO A 161 -13.56 5.36 15.08
CA PRO A 161 -14.95 5.43 14.67
C PRO A 161 -15.34 6.83 14.16
N GLN A 162 -16.30 6.89 13.26
CA GLN A 162 -16.77 8.13 12.63
C GLN A 162 -17.30 9.12 13.67
N GLU A 163 -17.95 8.63 14.72
CA GLU A 163 -18.47 9.43 15.83
C GLU A 163 -17.37 10.19 16.61
N LEU A 164 -16.13 9.72 16.50
CA LEU A 164 -14.94 10.37 17.06
C LEU A 164 -14.11 11.12 16.02
N GLY A 165 -14.72 11.44 14.87
CA GLY A 165 -14.08 12.16 13.78
C GLY A 165 -13.14 11.28 12.95
N GLY A 166 -13.31 9.97 12.98
CA GLY A 166 -12.60 9.02 12.13
C GLY A 166 -13.06 9.09 10.67
N ILE A 167 -12.19 8.71 9.77
CA ILE A 167 -12.52 8.47 8.35
C ILE A 167 -12.69 6.96 8.16
N PRO A 168 -13.92 6.47 7.89
CA PRO A 168 -14.21 5.04 7.82
C PRO A 168 -13.37 4.30 6.76
N HIS A 169 -12.94 3.09 7.08
CA HIS A 169 -12.25 2.21 6.15
C HIS A 169 -13.14 1.79 4.97
N GLU A 170 -14.44 1.77 5.17
CA GLU A 170 -15.48 1.44 4.19
C GLU A 170 -15.57 2.44 3.05
N LEU A 171 -14.92 3.60 3.16
CA LEU A 171 -14.79 4.53 2.04
C LEU A 171 -13.80 4.07 0.97
N GLY A 172 -12.94 3.09 1.29
CA GLY A 172 -12.02 2.50 0.32
C GLY A 172 -10.90 3.41 -0.15
N THR A 173 -10.40 4.30 0.71
CA THR A 173 -9.36 5.28 0.37
C THR A 173 -8.10 4.66 -0.22
N THR A 174 -7.71 3.46 0.22
CA THR A 174 -6.58 2.72 -0.34
C THR A 174 -6.89 2.25 -1.77
N GLY A 175 -8.05 1.62 -1.99
CA GLY A 175 -8.48 1.15 -3.31
C GLY A 175 -8.66 2.31 -4.30
N TYR A 176 -9.16 3.46 -3.83
CA TYR A 176 -9.20 4.69 -4.63
C TYR A 176 -7.79 5.12 -5.04
N GLY A 177 -6.83 5.11 -4.11
CA GLY A 177 -5.44 5.43 -4.42
C GLY A 177 -4.85 4.53 -5.51
N VAL A 178 -5.11 3.22 -5.45
CA VAL A 178 -4.69 2.25 -6.48
C VAL A 178 -5.30 2.59 -7.84
N SER A 179 -6.58 2.92 -7.89
CA SER A 179 -7.26 3.31 -9.15
C SER A 179 -6.70 4.61 -9.73
N VAL A 180 -6.42 5.61 -8.89
CA VAL A 180 -5.76 6.86 -9.29
C VAL A 180 -4.35 6.60 -9.84
N ALA A 181 -3.58 5.72 -9.19
CA ALA A 181 -2.24 5.36 -9.65
C ALA A 181 -2.28 4.69 -11.03
N LEU A 182 -3.21 3.76 -11.24
CA LEU A 182 -3.40 3.11 -12.54
C LEU A 182 -3.83 4.13 -13.61
N ARG A 183 -4.88 4.92 -13.36
CA ARG A 183 -5.33 5.94 -14.30
C ARG A 183 -4.20 6.90 -14.68
N THR A 184 -3.45 7.37 -13.68
CA THR A 184 -2.31 8.27 -13.91
C THR A 184 -1.25 7.62 -14.81
N THR A 185 -1.01 6.33 -14.64
CA THR A 185 -0.06 5.55 -15.46
C THR A 185 -0.56 5.44 -16.91
N LEU A 186 -1.82 5.12 -17.11
CA LEU A 186 -2.42 5.05 -18.45
C LEU A 186 -2.41 6.41 -19.15
N ASP A 187 -2.71 7.49 -18.42
CA ASP A 187 -2.65 8.85 -18.97
C ASP A 187 -1.21 9.26 -19.33
N PHE A 188 -0.24 8.85 -18.54
CA PHE A 188 1.19 9.07 -18.86
C PHE A 188 1.58 8.36 -20.17
N LEU A 189 1.17 7.11 -20.38
CA LEU A 189 1.44 6.40 -21.62
C LEU A 189 0.78 7.08 -22.83
N LYS A 190 -0.48 7.56 -22.69
CA LYS A 190 -1.15 8.38 -23.74
C LYS A 190 -0.40 9.68 -24.02
N ASP A 191 0.14 10.33 -22.98
CA ASP A 191 0.91 11.58 -23.13
C ASP A 191 2.23 11.36 -23.88
N ILE A 192 2.91 10.24 -23.67
CA ILE A 192 4.12 9.87 -24.45
C ILE A 192 3.81 9.85 -25.94
N LYS A 193 2.75 9.19 -26.34
CA LYS A 193 2.32 9.10 -27.73
C LYS A 193 1.94 10.47 -28.28
N ARG A 194 1.10 11.21 -27.56
CA ARG A 194 0.55 12.49 -28.01
C ARG A 194 1.60 13.59 -28.15
N LYS A 195 2.56 13.65 -27.20
CA LYS A 195 3.57 14.71 -27.15
C LYS A 195 4.86 14.35 -27.88
N GLY A 196 4.98 13.13 -28.44
CA GLY A 196 6.20 12.67 -29.09
C GLY A 196 7.41 12.74 -28.17
N LEU A 197 7.24 12.45 -26.87
CA LEU A 197 8.35 12.44 -25.93
C LEU A 197 9.37 11.39 -26.36
N GLU A 198 10.65 11.73 -26.23
CA GLU A 198 11.72 10.75 -26.44
C GLU A 198 11.54 9.60 -25.45
N ALA A 199 11.08 8.48 -25.97
CA ALA A 199 10.86 7.26 -25.22
C ALA A 199 11.69 6.13 -25.83
N SER A 200 12.12 5.21 -24.97
CA SER A 200 12.79 4.01 -25.46
C SER A 200 11.83 3.13 -26.24
N ARG A 201 12.39 2.24 -27.03
CA ARG A 201 11.64 1.26 -27.79
C ARG A 201 10.69 0.43 -26.89
N PRO A 202 11.14 -0.14 -25.74
CA PRO A 202 10.24 -0.87 -24.85
C PRO A 202 9.07 -0.04 -24.31
N LEU A 203 9.30 1.25 -24.01
CA LEU A 203 8.22 2.12 -23.55
C LEU A 203 7.23 2.47 -24.67
N LEU A 204 7.72 2.62 -25.91
CA LEU A 204 6.86 2.81 -27.08
C LEU A 204 6.04 1.55 -27.37
N ASP A 205 6.64 0.37 -27.25
CA ASP A 205 5.97 -0.93 -27.46
C ASP A 205 4.89 -1.13 -26.38
N LEU A 206 5.17 -0.81 -25.10
CA LEU A 206 4.20 -0.80 -24.02
C LEU A 206 3.04 0.17 -24.32
N THR A 207 3.37 1.40 -24.72
CA THR A 207 2.39 2.44 -25.05
C THR A 207 1.47 1.98 -26.19
N ASN A 208 2.04 1.43 -27.25
CA ASN A 208 1.27 0.94 -28.40
C ASN A 208 0.39 -0.28 -28.04
N SER A 209 0.87 -1.15 -27.17
CA SER A 209 0.11 -2.34 -26.74
C SER A 209 -1.11 -2.01 -25.90
N LEU A 210 -1.10 -0.84 -25.24
CA LEU A 210 -2.18 -0.32 -24.40
C LEU A 210 -2.96 0.86 -25.04
N ASP A 211 -2.72 1.12 -26.32
CA ASP A 211 -3.48 2.08 -27.11
C ASP A 211 -4.84 1.49 -27.51
N LYS A 212 -5.66 1.24 -26.50
CA LYS A 212 -6.98 0.63 -26.56
C LYS A 212 -8.00 1.58 -25.90
N LYS A 213 -9.29 1.35 -26.15
CA LYS A 213 -10.34 1.97 -25.33
C LYS A 213 -10.26 1.42 -23.92
N SER A 214 -10.69 2.20 -22.93
CA SER A 214 -10.67 1.80 -21.52
C SER A 214 -11.38 0.46 -21.29
N ASN A 215 -12.55 0.24 -21.91
CA ASN A 215 -13.33 -1.00 -21.81
C ASN A 215 -12.75 -2.21 -22.58
N GLU A 216 -11.60 -2.05 -23.24
CA GLU A 216 -10.84 -3.14 -23.87
C GLU A 216 -9.61 -3.52 -23.05
N ILE A 217 -9.20 -2.69 -22.07
CA ILE A 217 -8.07 -2.96 -21.19
C ILE A 217 -8.51 -3.94 -20.10
N LYS A 218 -7.94 -5.14 -20.13
CA LYS A 218 -8.25 -6.22 -19.19
C LYS A 218 -7.48 -6.06 -17.88
N VAL A 219 -8.20 -6.04 -16.76
CA VAL A 219 -7.63 -5.94 -15.41
C VAL A 219 -7.99 -7.16 -14.59
N VAL A 220 -7.01 -7.72 -13.89
CA VAL A 220 -7.18 -8.80 -12.91
C VAL A 220 -6.76 -8.30 -11.54
N ILE A 221 -7.56 -8.60 -10.51
CA ILE A 221 -7.34 -8.13 -9.13
C ILE A 221 -7.24 -9.35 -8.20
N GLN A 222 -6.08 -9.56 -7.60
CA GLN A 222 -5.88 -10.60 -6.61
C GLN A 222 -6.22 -10.07 -5.21
N GLY A 223 -7.24 -10.64 -4.62
CA GLY A 223 -7.81 -10.18 -3.36
C GLY A 223 -9.08 -9.35 -3.56
N PHE A 224 -10.21 -9.80 -2.99
CA PHE A 224 -11.49 -9.08 -3.04
C PHE A 224 -11.95 -8.66 -1.64
N GLY A 225 -10.97 -8.33 -0.79
CA GLY A 225 -11.17 -7.65 0.50
C GLY A 225 -11.33 -6.13 0.33
N ASN A 226 -11.13 -5.35 1.41
CA ASN A 226 -11.31 -3.91 1.39
C ASN A 226 -10.56 -3.22 0.23
N VAL A 227 -9.26 -3.47 0.05
CA VAL A 227 -8.49 -2.82 -1.02
C VAL A 227 -8.97 -3.25 -2.40
N GLY A 228 -9.09 -4.56 -2.63
CA GLY A 228 -9.39 -5.08 -3.98
C GLY A 228 -10.81 -4.79 -4.44
N SER A 229 -11.82 -4.91 -3.57
CA SER A 229 -13.21 -4.64 -3.93
C SER A 229 -13.45 -3.16 -4.25
N PHE A 230 -12.88 -2.24 -3.45
CA PHE A 230 -12.94 -0.82 -3.77
C PHE A 230 -12.10 -0.45 -4.99
N THR A 231 -10.94 -1.09 -5.21
CA THR A 231 -10.20 -0.92 -6.46
C THR A 231 -11.07 -1.32 -7.65
N ALA A 232 -11.70 -2.50 -7.61
CA ALA A 232 -12.60 -2.96 -8.66
C ALA A 232 -13.73 -1.96 -8.93
N LYS A 233 -14.37 -1.45 -7.87
CA LYS A 233 -15.41 -0.42 -7.96
C LYS A 233 -14.92 0.83 -8.71
N PHE A 234 -13.81 1.41 -8.27
CA PHE A 234 -13.31 2.64 -8.88
C PHE A 234 -12.77 2.42 -10.30
N LEU A 235 -12.28 1.24 -10.64
CA LEU A 235 -11.88 0.91 -12.00
C LEU A 235 -13.10 0.73 -12.91
N ASN A 236 -14.19 0.17 -12.41
CA ASN A 236 -15.47 0.11 -13.12
C ASN A 236 -16.01 1.53 -13.41
N ASP A 237 -15.87 2.46 -12.46
CA ASP A 237 -16.27 3.87 -12.68
C ASP A 237 -15.39 4.57 -13.73
N LEU A 238 -14.20 4.05 -14.04
CA LEU A 238 -13.28 4.48 -15.09
C LEU A 238 -13.50 3.74 -16.42
N ASP A 239 -14.53 2.90 -16.52
CA ASP A 239 -14.84 2.06 -17.69
C ASP A 239 -13.70 1.10 -18.06
N LEU A 240 -12.92 0.64 -17.06
CA LEU A 240 -11.90 -0.39 -17.25
C LEU A 240 -12.52 -1.79 -17.09
N LYS A 241 -12.09 -2.73 -17.95
CA LYS A 241 -12.64 -4.08 -17.97
C LYS A 241 -11.99 -4.96 -16.88
N VAL A 242 -12.63 -5.08 -15.72
CA VAL A 242 -12.21 -6.05 -14.69
C VAL A 242 -12.68 -7.43 -15.13
N VAL A 243 -11.75 -8.29 -15.56
CA VAL A 243 -12.06 -9.64 -16.06
C VAL A 243 -11.95 -10.72 -14.99
N GLY A 244 -11.27 -10.43 -13.87
CA GLY A 244 -11.10 -11.43 -12.83
C GLY A 244 -10.81 -10.85 -11.46
N VAL A 245 -11.37 -11.50 -10.42
CA VAL A 245 -11.11 -11.18 -9.00
C VAL A 245 -10.96 -12.47 -8.21
N SER A 246 -10.04 -12.50 -7.23
CA SER A 246 -9.89 -13.67 -6.35
C SER A 246 -9.92 -13.30 -4.88
N ASP A 247 -10.23 -14.30 -4.06
CA ASP A 247 -10.01 -14.25 -2.61
C ASP A 247 -9.34 -15.55 -2.12
N VAL A 248 -9.36 -15.78 -0.80
CA VAL A 248 -8.78 -16.98 -0.19
C VAL A 248 -9.51 -18.28 -0.60
N SER A 249 -10.74 -18.18 -1.11
CA SER A 249 -11.63 -19.30 -1.39
C SER A 249 -11.71 -19.66 -2.88
N GLY A 250 -11.29 -18.76 -3.78
CA GLY A 250 -11.36 -19.03 -5.19
C GLY A 250 -11.16 -17.80 -6.08
N PHE A 251 -11.40 -17.98 -7.36
CA PHE A 251 -11.22 -16.99 -8.41
C PHE A 251 -12.45 -16.96 -9.32
N VAL A 252 -13.00 -15.78 -9.53
CA VAL A 252 -14.09 -15.51 -10.47
C VAL A 252 -13.52 -14.83 -11.72
N TYR A 253 -13.86 -15.35 -12.89
CA TYR A 253 -13.36 -14.87 -14.18
C TYR A 253 -14.46 -14.79 -15.23
N ASP A 254 -14.48 -13.69 -15.99
CA ASP A 254 -15.25 -13.53 -17.22
C ASP A 254 -14.43 -12.70 -18.22
N GLU A 255 -14.10 -13.28 -19.37
CA GLU A 255 -13.32 -12.60 -20.42
C GLU A 255 -14.01 -11.35 -20.99
N ASN A 256 -15.33 -11.27 -20.89
CA ASN A 256 -16.15 -10.14 -21.33
C ASN A 256 -16.22 -9.02 -20.29
N GLY A 257 -15.74 -9.27 -19.08
CA GLY A 257 -15.76 -8.35 -17.95
C GLY A 257 -16.84 -8.69 -16.92
N LEU A 258 -16.46 -8.63 -15.65
CA LEU A 258 -17.34 -8.85 -14.52
C LEU A 258 -18.26 -7.64 -14.29
N ASP A 259 -19.53 -7.89 -13.97
CA ASP A 259 -20.44 -6.85 -13.44
C ASP A 259 -20.05 -6.57 -11.97
N ILE A 260 -19.12 -5.63 -11.78
CA ILE A 260 -18.58 -5.30 -10.46
C ILE A 260 -19.65 -4.77 -9.50
N PRO A 261 -20.56 -3.86 -9.91
CA PRO A 261 -21.68 -3.45 -9.06
C PRO A 261 -22.54 -4.63 -8.59
N GLN A 262 -22.84 -5.60 -9.47
CA GLN A 262 -23.60 -6.78 -9.09
C GLN A 262 -22.81 -7.69 -8.16
N LEU A 263 -21.54 -7.97 -8.48
CA LEU A 263 -20.67 -8.80 -7.65
C LEU A 263 -20.54 -8.23 -6.23
N MET A 264 -20.39 -6.93 -6.08
CA MET A 264 -20.33 -6.27 -4.77
C MET A 264 -21.65 -6.41 -3.99
N ARG A 265 -22.81 -6.30 -4.66
CA ARG A 265 -24.12 -6.56 -4.02
C ARG A 265 -24.24 -8.01 -3.58
N ASP A 266 -23.83 -8.96 -4.43
CA ASP A 266 -23.90 -10.39 -4.14
C ASP A 266 -22.95 -10.81 -2.99
N MET A 267 -21.89 -10.03 -2.76
CA MET A 267 -20.93 -10.22 -1.68
C MET A 267 -21.27 -9.45 -0.39
N SER A 268 -22.30 -8.58 -0.38
CA SER A 268 -22.55 -7.66 0.75
C SER A 268 -22.79 -8.36 2.08
N ASP A 269 -23.40 -9.55 2.06
CA ASP A 269 -23.71 -10.40 3.21
C ASP A 269 -22.89 -11.70 3.25
N LYS A 270 -21.86 -11.81 2.41
CA LYS A 270 -20.99 -12.98 2.26
C LYS A 270 -19.55 -12.64 2.62
N SER A 271 -18.83 -13.63 3.15
CA SER A 271 -17.45 -13.47 3.55
C SER A 271 -16.44 -13.94 2.50
N LYS A 272 -16.87 -14.77 1.53
CA LYS A 272 -16.01 -15.44 0.54
C LYS A 272 -16.68 -15.57 -0.81
N LEU A 273 -15.88 -15.53 -1.88
CA LEU A 273 -16.36 -15.76 -3.25
C LEU A 273 -17.01 -17.14 -3.41
N SER A 274 -16.49 -18.19 -2.74
CA SER A 274 -17.11 -19.52 -2.74
C SER A 274 -18.56 -19.55 -2.24
N ASP A 275 -18.96 -18.58 -1.44
CA ASP A 275 -20.32 -18.47 -0.93
C ASP A 275 -21.33 -18.06 -2.03
N LEU A 276 -20.84 -17.57 -3.18
CA LEU A 276 -21.66 -17.21 -4.34
C LEU A 276 -22.28 -18.43 -5.02
N THR A 277 -21.63 -19.60 -4.97
CA THR A 277 -22.12 -20.86 -5.56
C THR A 277 -23.11 -21.61 -4.68
N SER A 278 -23.16 -21.30 -3.38
CA SER A 278 -23.96 -22.03 -2.40
C SER A 278 -25.48 -21.79 -2.49
N GLY A 279 -25.95 -21.15 -3.56
CA GLY A 279 -27.36 -20.81 -3.80
C GLY A 279 -28.26 -21.93 -4.36
N ASN A 280 -27.83 -23.21 -4.32
CA ASN A 280 -28.67 -24.36 -4.63
C ASN A 280 -29.62 -24.74 -3.47
N ASN A 281 -30.34 -23.78 -2.90
CA ASN A 281 -31.46 -24.04 -2.02
C ASN A 281 -32.76 -24.01 -2.85
N GLN A 282 -33.22 -25.19 -3.26
CA GLN A 282 -34.52 -25.43 -3.91
C GLN A 282 -35.75 -24.94 -3.12
N GLN A 283 -35.57 -24.34 -1.96
CA GLN A 283 -36.66 -23.91 -1.07
C GLN A 283 -37.02 -22.42 -1.11
N LYS A 284 -36.32 -21.56 -1.88
CA LYS A 284 -36.68 -20.13 -2.03
C LYS A 284 -37.20 -19.72 -3.41
N GLN A 285 -37.70 -20.69 -4.21
CA GLN A 285 -38.15 -20.43 -5.58
C GLN A 285 -39.55 -19.77 -5.70
N GLN A 286 -40.22 -19.35 -4.63
CA GLN A 286 -41.62 -18.92 -4.76
C GLN A 286 -41.90 -17.43 -4.48
N GLN A 287 -40.97 -16.55 -4.26
CA GLN A 287 -41.33 -15.17 -3.86
C GLN A 287 -40.70 -13.98 -4.61
N HIS A 288 -39.88 -14.14 -5.63
CA HIS A 288 -39.48 -12.95 -6.44
C HIS A 288 -39.37 -13.30 -7.92
N HIS A 289 -40.39 -12.92 -8.68
CA HIS A 289 -40.34 -12.79 -10.15
C HIS A 289 -39.34 -11.67 -10.53
N ASN A 290 -38.45 -11.98 -11.52
CA ASN A 290 -37.53 -11.06 -12.20
C ASN A 290 -36.29 -10.60 -11.42
N GLN A 291 -35.39 -11.51 -11.01
CA GLN A 291 -33.99 -11.18 -10.87
C GLN A 291 -33.18 -12.21 -11.67
N HIS A 292 -32.48 -11.76 -12.72
CA HIS A 292 -31.44 -12.54 -13.37
C HIS A 292 -30.37 -12.83 -12.32
N ARG A 293 -30.30 -14.06 -11.82
CA ARG A 293 -29.20 -14.52 -10.97
C ARG A 293 -27.99 -14.74 -11.88
N TYR A 294 -26.96 -13.96 -11.71
CA TYR A 294 -25.66 -14.27 -12.27
C TYR A 294 -25.15 -15.57 -11.61
N SER A 295 -24.73 -16.52 -12.44
CA SER A 295 -24.01 -17.72 -11.98
C SER A 295 -22.53 -17.45 -12.15
N TYR A 296 -21.79 -17.49 -11.06
CA TYR A 296 -20.33 -17.34 -11.09
C TYR A 296 -19.69 -18.73 -11.06
N ASP A 297 -18.83 -18.98 -12.03
CA ASP A 297 -17.93 -20.14 -11.97
C ASP A 297 -16.74 -19.81 -11.08
N ILE A 298 -16.60 -20.53 -9.96
CA ILE A 298 -15.49 -20.36 -9.03
C ILE A 298 -14.38 -21.32 -9.42
N LEU A 299 -13.28 -20.75 -9.86
CA LEU A 299 -12.05 -21.46 -10.22
C LEU A 299 -11.10 -21.55 -9.01
N GLU A 300 -10.09 -22.39 -9.11
CA GLU A 300 -9.00 -22.44 -8.14
C GLU A 300 -8.29 -21.09 -8.06
N LYS A 301 -8.00 -20.63 -6.85
CA LYS A 301 -7.47 -19.27 -6.60
C LYS A 301 -6.19 -18.94 -7.40
N ASP A 302 -5.33 -19.94 -7.64
CA ASP A 302 -4.05 -19.76 -8.33
C ASP A 302 -4.18 -19.69 -9.86
N GLU A 303 -5.38 -20.00 -10.40
CA GLU A 303 -5.69 -19.78 -11.82
C GLU A 303 -5.63 -18.30 -12.21
N ILE A 304 -5.75 -17.39 -11.23
CA ILE A 304 -5.64 -15.93 -11.44
C ILE A 304 -4.33 -15.52 -12.12
N PHE A 305 -3.24 -16.26 -11.90
CA PHE A 305 -1.94 -15.97 -12.54
C PHE A 305 -1.84 -16.49 -13.98
N LYS A 306 -2.87 -17.20 -14.47
CA LYS A 306 -2.84 -17.90 -15.76
C LYS A 306 -3.81 -17.33 -16.79
N VAL A 307 -4.55 -16.28 -16.46
CA VAL A 307 -5.51 -15.65 -17.37
C VAL A 307 -4.88 -14.49 -18.13
N ASP A 308 -5.28 -14.32 -19.38
CA ASP A 308 -4.85 -13.21 -20.24
C ASP A 308 -5.35 -11.87 -19.68
N SER A 309 -4.41 -10.98 -19.38
CA SER A 309 -4.72 -9.64 -18.86
C SER A 309 -3.63 -8.63 -19.18
N ASP A 310 -4.01 -7.38 -19.34
CA ASP A 310 -3.05 -6.29 -19.55
C ASP A 310 -2.47 -5.79 -18.22
N ILE A 311 -3.28 -5.82 -17.17
CA ILE A 311 -2.97 -5.24 -15.86
C ILE A 311 -3.27 -6.24 -14.75
N PHE A 312 -2.31 -6.41 -13.84
CA PHE A 312 -2.46 -7.23 -12.65
C PHE A 312 -2.34 -6.37 -11.38
N ILE A 313 -3.30 -6.50 -10.48
CA ILE A 313 -3.34 -5.75 -9.21
C ILE A 313 -3.29 -6.73 -8.03
N PRO A 314 -2.12 -6.95 -7.42
CA PRO A 314 -2.00 -7.73 -6.20
C PRO A 314 -2.52 -6.90 -5.02
N ALA A 315 -3.70 -7.25 -4.48
CA ALA A 315 -4.35 -6.53 -3.39
C ALA A 315 -4.64 -7.42 -2.16
N ALA A 316 -3.96 -8.58 -2.05
CA ALA A 316 -4.19 -9.56 -0.98
C ALA A 316 -3.04 -9.59 0.04
N LEU A 317 -1.93 -10.24 -0.30
CA LEU A 317 -0.88 -10.63 0.62
C LEU A 317 0.51 -10.19 0.14
N THR A 318 1.45 -10.14 1.09
CA THR A 318 2.88 -9.97 0.82
C THR A 318 3.44 -11.18 0.07
N GLY A 319 4.35 -10.96 -0.91
CA GLY A 319 5.12 -12.00 -1.59
C GLY A 319 4.33 -12.90 -2.55
N VAL A 320 3.13 -12.49 -2.96
CA VAL A 320 2.28 -13.27 -3.89
C VAL A 320 2.86 -13.31 -5.31
N ILE A 321 3.57 -12.25 -5.70
CA ILE A 321 4.36 -12.23 -6.94
C ILE A 321 5.79 -12.59 -6.56
N ASN A 322 6.21 -13.79 -6.97
CA ASN A 322 7.50 -14.38 -6.65
C ASN A 322 8.06 -15.14 -7.86
N ASP A 323 9.16 -15.83 -7.69
CA ASP A 323 9.87 -16.52 -8.77
C ASP A 323 9.02 -17.60 -9.48
N ASN A 324 7.96 -18.10 -8.84
CA ASN A 324 7.04 -19.08 -9.42
C ASN A 324 5.88 -18.40 -10.18
N THR A 325 5.37 -17.27 -9.69
CA THR A 325 4.17 -16.61 -10.26
C THR A 325 4.51 -15.53 -11.29
N ALA A 326 5.65 -14.85 -11.17
CA ALA A 326 6.06 -13.81 -12.11
C ALA A 326 6.19 -14.31 -13.57
N PRO A 327 6.78 -15.48 -13.85
CA PRO A 327 6.84 -16.00 -15.23
C PRO A 327 5.45 -16.28 -15.82
N SER A 328 4.48 -16.69 -14.98
CA SER A 328 3.11 -16.93 -15.42
C SER A 328 2.41 -15.63 -15.82
N LEU A 329 2.58 -14.56 -15.06
CA LEU A 329 2.03 -13.23 -15.39
C LEU A 329 2.57 -12.73 -16.74
N LEU A 330 3.90 -12.86 -16.96
CA LEU A 330 4.53 -12.46 -18.20
C LEU A 330 4.00 -13.28 -19.41
N LYS A 331 3.87 -14.61 -19.24
CA LYS A 331 3.33 -15.51 -20.26
C LYS A 331 1.88 -15.15 -20.63
N ASN A 332 1.11 -14.61 -19.69
CA ASN A 332 -0.29 -14.24 -19.88
C ASN A 332 -0.47 -12.72 -20.14
N ASN A 333 0.52 -12.12 -20.80
CA ASN A 333 0.50 -10.78 -21.37
C ASN A 333 0.40 -9.62 -20.36
N VAL A 334 0.64 -9.82 -19.06
CA VAL A 334 0.66 -8.73 -18.09
C VAL A 334 1.75 -7.72 -18.45
N LYS A 335 1.36 -6.47 -18.58
CA LYS A 335 2.21 -5.33 -18.99
C LYS A 335 2.41 -4.32 -17.86
N ILE A 336 1.40 -4.19 -17.00
CA ILE A 336 1.43 -3.28 -15.86
C ILE A 336 1.03 -4.04 -14.59
N ILE A 337 1.78 -3.80 -13.51
CA ILE A 337 1.42 -4.22 -12.17
C ILE A 337 1.24 -2.98 -11.32
N VAL A 338 0.09 -2.86 -10.62
CA VAL A 338 -0.16 -1.79 -9.66
C VAL A 338 -0.38 -2.39 -8.28
N GLU A 339 0.54 -2.17 -7.37
CA GLU A 339 0.58 -2.87 -6.10
C GLU A 339 -0.39 -2.29 -5.06
N GLY A 340 -1.50 -3.00 -4.82
CA GLY A 340 -2.49 -2.65 -3.80
C GLY A 340 -2.15 -3.16 -2.41
N ALA A 341 -1.56 -4.36 -2.29
CA ALA A 341 -1.06 -4.90 -1.03
C ALA A 341 0.31 -4.32 -0.66
N ASN A 342 0.76 -4.51 0.59
CA ASN A 342 2.11 -4.12 1.01
C ASN A 342 3.11 -5.20 0.61
N ILE A 343 4.18 -4.81 -0.08
CA ILE A 343 5.29 -5.67 -0.51
C ILE A 343 4.78 -6.96 -1.19
N PRO A 344 3.88 -6.87 -2.18
CA PRO A 344 3.31 -8.05 -2.81
C PRO A 344 4.29 -8.76 -3.76
N THR A 345 5.31 -8.05 -4.25
CA THR A 345 6.32 -8.55 -5.17
C THR A 345 7.65 -8.75 -4.46
N THR A 346 8.24 -9.95 -4.59
CA THR A 346 9.58 -10.22 -4.06
C THR A 346 10.65 -9.47 -4.86
N PRO A 347 11.82 -9.15 -4.28
CA PRO A 347 12.87 -8.43 -4.99
C PRO A 347 13.36 -9.14 -6.26
N SER A 348 13.45 -10.48 -6.25
CA SER A 348 13.83 -11.27 -7.42
C SER A 348 12.79 -11.21 -8.53
N ALA A 349 11.50 -11.32 -8.17
CA ALA A 349 10.40 -11.21 -9.12
C ALA A 349 10.26 -9.78 -9.67
N ASP A 350 10.46 -8.74 -8.84
CA ASP A 350 10.48 -7.34 -9.28
C ASP A 350 11.55 -7.13 -10.37
N GLN A 351 12.78 -7.56 -10.11
CA GLN A 351 13.87 -7.45 -11.09
C GLN A 351 13.55 -8.22 -12.36
N TYR A 352 13.07 -9.48 -12.23
CA TYR A 352 12.71 -10.31 -13.38
C TYR A 352 11.64 -9.64 -14.25
N LEU A 353 10.59 -9.08 -13.67
CA LEU A 353 9.50 -8.43 -14.39
C LEU A 353 9.95 -7.13 -15.07
N VAL A 354 10.73 -6.31 -14.36
CA VAL A 354 11.33 -5.07 -14.92
C VAL A 354 12.26 -5.41 -16.11
N ASP A 355 13.07 -6.48 -15.99
CA ASP A 355 13.96 -6.95 -17.05
C ASP A 355 13.19 -7.43 -18.30
N ASN A 356 11.93 -7.83 -18.13
CA ASN A 356 11.03 -8.22 -19.20
C ASN A 356 10.02 -7.11 -19.57
N ASN A 357 10.33 -5.85 -19.25
CA ASN A 357 9.56 -4.66 -19.63
C ASN A 357 8.15 -4.59 -19.05
N VAL A 358 7.89 -5.23 -17.92
CA VAL A 358 6.66 -5.01 -17.14
C VAL A 358 6.81 -3.75 -16.29
N LEU A 359 5.88 -2.82 -16.43
CA LEU A 359 5.85 -1.60 -15.65
C LEU A 359 5.22 -1.85 -14.27
N ILE A 360 5.98 -1.62 -13.20
CA ILE A 360 5.49 -1.82 -11.83
C ILE A 360 5.33 -0.47 -11.13
N ILE A 361 4.10 -0.17 -10.70
CA ILE A 361 3.81 0.95 -9.79
C ILE A 361 3.83 0.41 -8.36
N PRO A 362 4.86 0.77 -7.57
CA PRO A 362 5.10 0.15 -6.27
C PRO A 362 4.04 0.53 -5.23
N ASP A 363 3.87 -0.35 -4.25
CA ASP A 363 2.90 -0.26 -3.17
C ASP A 363 2.92 1.08 -2.42
N PHE A 364 4.10 1.56 -2.02
CA PHE A 364 4.23 2.80 -1.26
C PHE A 364 3.83 4.07 -2.06
N LEU A 365 3.66 3.97 -3.39
CA LEU A 365 3.00 4.99 -4.22
C LEU A 365 1.52 4.68 -4.38
N ALA A 366 1.17 3.49 -4.89
CA ALA A 366 -0.18 3.14 -5.32
C ALA A 366 -1.16 3.04 -4.14
N ASN A 367 -0.78 2.34 -3.06
CA ASN A 367 -1.65 2.11 -1.90
C ASN A 367 -1.52 3.19 -0.81
N SER A 368 -0.86 4.32 -1.11
CA SER A 368 -0.69 5.42 -0.14
C SER A 368 -1.99 6.18 0.16
N GLY A 369 -3.08 5.88 -0.54
CA GLY A 369 -4.39 6.48 -0.27
C GLY A 369 -4.84 6.33 1.19
N GLY A 370 -4.60 5.16 1.80
CA GLY A 370 -4.93 4.94 3.22
C GLY A 370 -4.18 5.85 4.19
N VAL A 371 -2.88 6.05 4.00
CA VAL A 371 -2.10 6.94 4.88
C VAL A 371 -2.38 8.42 4.60
N ILE A 372 -2.74 8.78 3.36
CA ILE A 372 -3.20 10.14 3.01
C ILE A 372 -4.55 10.42 3.67
N GLY A 373 -5.51 9.49 3.62
CA GLY A 373 -6.77 9.58 4.35
C GLY A 373 -6.57 9.72 5.86
N SER A 374 -5.65 8.93 6.43
CA SER A 374 -5.24 9.08 7.83
C SER A 374 -4.70 10.47 8.15
N PHE A 375 -3.95 11.09 7.24
CA PHE A 375 -3.46 12.46 7.45
C PHE A 375 -4.60 13.48 7.45
N VAL A 376 -5.60 13.32 6.59
CA VAL A 376 -6.80 14.19 6.55
C VAL A 376 -7.59 14.05 7.85
N GLU A 377 -7.79 12.83 8.34
CA GLU A 377 -8.39 12.57 9.65
C GLU A 377 -7.60 13.23 10.78
N TYR A 378 -6.27 13.08 10.79
CA TYR A 378 -5.41 13.73 11.79
C TYR A 378 -5.56 15.24 11.81
N GLN A 379 -5.86 15.85 10.66
CA GLN A 379 -6.14 17.29 10.54
C GLN A 379 -7.57 17.68 10.92
N GLY A 380 -8.44 16.72 11.23
CA GLY A 380 -9.86 16.96 11.55
C GLY A 380 -10.67 17.42 10.33
N ARG A 381 -10.29 16.98 9.12
CA ARG A 381 -10.95 17.35 7.86
C ARG A 381 -11.93 16.28 7.40
N THR A 382 -12.67 16.57 6.33
CA THR A 382 -13.77 15.77 5.82
C THR A 382 -13.30 14.62 4.90
N GLU A 383 -14.19 13.64 4.71
CA GLU A 383 -14.02 12.53 3.77
C GLU A 383 -13.79 13.03 2.33
N LYS A 384 -14.53 14.05 1.89
CA LYS A 384 -14.36 14.65 0.56
C LYS A 384 -12.94 15.19 0.38
N GLU A 385 -12.42 15.91 1.37
CA GLU A 385 -11.05 16.43 1.33
C GLU A 385 -10.01 15.29 1.32
N ALA A 386 -10.35 14.11 1.89
CA ALA A 386 -9.48 12.93 1.79
C ALA A 386 -9.37 12.46 0.34
N PHE A 387 -10.48 12.30 -0.38
CA PHE A 387 -10.45 11.91 -1.79
C PHE A 387 -9.75 12.94 -2.66
N ASP A 388 -10.02 14.23 -2.48
CA ASP A 388 -9.36 15.31 -3.22
C ASP A 388 -7.84 15.30 -2.99
N LEU A 389 -7.39 15.09 -1.77
CA LEU A 389 -5.96 15.05 -1.45
C LEU A 389 -5.29 13.78 -1.96
N ILE A 390 -5.96 12.62 -1.91
CA ILE A 390 -5.47 11.35 -2.49
C ILE A 390 -5.26 11.53 -3.98
N GLU A 391 -6.28 12.03 -4.68
CA GLU A 391 -6.22 12.32 -6.10
C GLU A 391 -5.00 13.20 -6.45
N TYR A 392 -4.87 14.32 -5.78
CA TYR A 392 -3.79 15.27 -6.01
C TYR A 392 -2.40 14.66 -5.74
N LYS A 393 -2.22 14.04 -4.58
CA LYS A 393 -0.90 13.54 -4.16
C LYS A 393 -0.46 12.33 -4.98
N ILE A 394 -1.33 11.35 -5.18
CA ILE A 394 -0.98 10.13 -5.93
C ILE A 394 -0.71 10.46 -7.39
N THR A 395 -1.57 11.27 -8.04
CA THR A 395 -1.33 11.72 -9.41
C THR A 395 0.05 12.38 -9.56
N ASN A 396 0.40 13.33 -8.67
CA ASN A 396 1.66 14.03 -8.78
C ASN A 396 2.86 13.12 -8.47
N ASN A 397 2.75 12.24 -7.48
CA ASN A 397 3.86 11.36 -7.08
C ASN A 397 4.12 10.28 -8.14
N VAL A 398 3.07 9.66 -8.68
CA VAL A 398 3.20 8.66 -9.75
C VAL A 398 3.75 9.31 -11.03
N LYS A 399 3.20 10.47 -11.45
CA LYS A 399 3.76 11.23 -12.60
C LYS A 399 5.23 11.53 -12.41
N ARG A 400 5.61 12.08 -11.26
CA ARG A 400 7.02 12.40 -10.96
C ARG A 400 7.91 11.16 -11.05
N ALA A 401 7.50 10.04 -10.47
CA ALA A 401 8.27 8.81 -10.50
C ALA A 401 8.42 8.27 -11.93
N LEU A 402 7.35 8.29 -12.74
CA LEU A 402 7.36 7.88 -14.13
C LEU A 402 8.27 8.78 -15.00
N TYR A 403 8.13 10.11 -14.90
CA TYR A 403 8.98 11.02 -15.66
C TYR A 403 10.45 10.94 -15.25
N ASN A 404 10.74 10.84 -13.95
CA ASN A 404 12.11 10.67 -13.47
C ASN A 404 12.72 9.32 -13.92
N SER A 405 11.89 8.26 -14.04
CA SER A 405 12.36 6.97 -14.56
C SER A 405 12.80 7.03 -16.03
N ILE A 406 12.22 7.95 -16.82
CA ILE A 406 12.67 8.18 -18.20
C ILE A 406 13.96 9.00 -18.21
N SER A 407 14.08 10.00 -17.30
CA SER A 407 15.20 10.96 -17.29
C SER A 407 16.48 10.41 -16.68
N SER A 408 16.39 9.38 -15.83
CA SER A 408 17.54 8.76 -15.14
C SER A 408 18.33 7.76 -16.00
N ARG A 409 18.33 7.97 -17.33
CA ARG A 409 19.03 7.12 -18.31
C ARG A 409 20.53 7.21 -18.17
N ASP A 410 21.19 6.09 -17.95
CA ASP A 410 22.56 5.91 -18.41
C ASP A 410 22.53 5.85 -19.95
N GLN A 411 23.22 6.80 -20.62
CA GLN A 411 23.18 6.98 -22.08
C GLN A 411 23.79 5.80 -22.87
N GLU A 412 24.30 4.76 -22.19
CA GLU A 412 25.02 3.65 -22.81
C GLU A 412 24.18 2.34 -22.90
N ASP A 413 23.01 2.26 -22.25
CA ASP A 413 22.18 1.04 -22.28
C ASP A 413 20.85 1.30 -23.02
N ASP A 414 20.75 0.78 -24.23
CA ASP A 414 19.56 0.86 -25.09
C ASP A 414 18.37 0.02 -24.54
N THR A 415 18.61 -0.72 -23.44
CA THR A 415 17.60 -1.50 -22.72
C THR A 415 16.97 -0.67 -21.61
N LEU A 416 15.93 0.09 -21.94
CA LEU A 416 15.29 0.95 -20.96
C LEU A 416 14.33 0.20 -20.06
N LYS A 417 14.83 -0.16 -18.92
CA LYS A 417 14.05 -0.74 -17.83
C LYS A 417 13.44 0.40 -17.00
N LEU A 418 12.13 0.62 -17.11
CA LEU A 418 11.41 1.57 -16.27
C LEU A 418 11.35 1.06 -14.83
N ASN A 419 12.37 1.34 -14.04
CA ASN A 419 12.36 0.95 -12.63
C ASN A 419 11.78 2.09 -11.76
N VAL A 420 10.44 2.21 -11.78
CA VAL A 420 9.70 3.22 -11.01
C VAL A 420 9.91 3.05 -9.52
N ARG A 421 10.02 1.80 -9.02
CA ARG A 421 10.29 1.51 -7.60
C ARG A 421 11.62 2.10 -7.15
N LYS A 422 12.70 1.87 -7.90
CA LYS A 422 14.03 2.39 -7.57
C LYS A 422 14.01 3.92 -7.48
N VAL A 423 13.49 4.58 -8.52
CA VAL A 423 13.44 6.06 -8.60
C VAL A 423 12.56 6.66 -7.50
N ALA A 424 11.40 6.07 -7.23
CA ALA A 424 10.52 6.54 -6.17
C ALA A 424 11.14 6.35 -4.78
N MET A 425 11.84 5.23 -4.55
CA MET A 425 12.54 4.96 -3.30
C MET A 425 13.71 5.93 -3.08
N GLU A 426 14.48 6.21 -4.12
CA GLU A 426 15.56 7.22 -4.07
C GLU A 426 15.01 8.60 -3.74
N THR A 427 13.89 8.99 -4.36
CA THR A 427 13.21 10.25 -4.04
C THR A 427 12.76 10.30 -2.57
N ALA A 428 12.18 9.22 -2.05
CA ALA A 428 11.78 9.14 -0.64
C ALA A 428 12.98 9.27 0.31
N LYS A 429 14.07 8.56 0.02
CA LYS A 429 15.32 8.65 0.77
C LYS A 429 15.90 10.08 0.78
N GLN A 430 15.92 10.75 -0.36
CA GLN A 430 16.38 12.15 -0.46
C GLN A 430 15.54 13.08 0.43
N ILE A 431 14.22 12.92 0.45
CA ILE A 431 13.32 13.71 1.31
C ILE A 431 13.68 13.51 2.79
N VAL A 432 13.79 12.26 3.24
CA VAL A 432 14.12 11.94 4.64
C VAL A 432 15.53 12.46 4.98
N TYR A 433 16.52 12.20 4.14
CA TYR A 433 17.89 12.64 4.35
C TYR A 433 18.00 14.17 4.50
N ARG A 434 17.35 14.92 3.60
CA ARG A 434 17.29 16.39 3.69
C ARG A 434 16.64 16.84 5.01
N ALA A 435 15.55 16.20 5.43
CA ALA A 435 14.92 16.51 6.71
C ALA A 435 15.85 16.21 7.90
N MET A 436 16.60 15.11 7.87
CA MET A 436 17.62 14.78 8.87
C MET A 436 18.73 15.84 8.96
N LEU A 437 19.22 16.33 7.82
CA LEU A 437 20.24 17.38 7.77
C LEU A 437 19.71 18.72 8.33
N LEU A 438 18.49 19.10 7.94
CA LEU A 438 17.86 20.32 8.46
C LEU A 438 17.69 20.29 9.98
N ARG A 439 17.29 19.16 10.55
CA ARG A 439 17.20 19.01 12.02
C ARG A 439 18.54 19.09 12.74
N LYS A 440 19.62 18.68 12.09
CA LYS A 440 20.97 18.79 12.65
C LYS A 440 21.59 20.18 12.50
N GLY A 441 20.89 21.13 11.86
CA GLY A 441 21.45 22.44 11.52
C GLY A 441 22.62 22.36 10.53
N ALA A 442 22.73 21.23 9.81
CA ALA A 442 23.87 20.97 8.92
C ALA A 442 23.72 21.61 7.52
N ILE A 443 22.58 22.22 7.23
CA ILE A 443 22.35 22.99 6.00
C ILE A 443 22.15 24.45 6.41
N SER A 444 23.06 25.32 6.01
CA SER A 444 22.81 26.78 5.97
C SER A 444 21.74 27.01 4.88
N VAL A 445 20.65 27.69 5.24
CA VAL A 445 19.58 28.09 4.33
C VAL A 445 20.07 29.11 3.31
#